data_cd14aee93d8b4a6d8cf470b7aca0a378
#
_entry.id   cd14aee93d8b4a6d8cf470b7aca0a378
#
_cell.length_a   1.000
_cell.length_b   1.000
_cell.length_c   1.000
_cell.angle_alpha   90.00
_cell.angle_beta   90.00
_cell.angle_gamma   90.00
#
_symmetry.space_group_name_H-M   'P 1'
#
loop_
_entity.id
_entity.type
_entity.pdbx_description
1 polymer ?
#
loop_
_entity_poly.entity_id
_entity_poly.type
_entity_poly.pdbx_seq_one_letter_code
_entity_poly.pdbx_strand_id
1 'polypeptide(L)'
;MDIKLLMKELHVMQQSYASLFSVVNKVQVRGDEYLEMLTSRQHMTLIAIAHLPTEDTTLMNIAKKLGTTKQTANKLISSLAKKGYVHTVPSKLDKRAINIEITPEGKKALISCSEKSTYFLADMFHDFTTDEIETFWRLLQKLYRFDGEEQDGFEEKAHLKVEDQAQFILDDYEEKIMAEFSKRRYGSADDE
;
A
#
# COMPACT_ATOMS: atom_id res chain seq x y z
N MET A 1 -19.63 -32.35 18.26
CA MET A 1 -19.46 -30.96 17.81
C MET A 1 -20.84 -30.40 17.48
N ASP A 2 -21.18 -29.24 18.03
CA ASP A 2 -22.53 -28.65 17.85
C ASP A 2 -22.71 -28.05 16.46
N ILE A 3 -23.63 -28.60 15.65
CA ILE A 3 -23.91 -28.16 14.29
C ILE A 3 -24.34 -26.68 14.23
N LYS A 4 -25.10 -26.20 15.23
CA LYS A 4 -25.56 -24.82 15.30
C LYS A 4 -24.38 -23.85 15.46
N LEU A 5 -23.38 -24.22 16.27
CA LEU A 5 -22.15 -23.45 16.43
C LEU A 5 -21.34 -23.36 15.12
N LEU A 6 -21.19 -24.50 14.42
CA LEU A 6 -20.53 -24.56 13.13
C LEU A 6 -21.23 -23.71 12.06
N MET A 7 -22.56 -23.77 12.01
CA MET A 7 -23.34 -22.96 11.07
C MET A 7 -23.17 -21.46 11.34
N LYS A 8 -23.12 -21.04 12.62
CA LYS A 8 -22.85 -19.65 13.01
C LYS A 8 -21.44 -19.21 12.57
N GLU A 9 -20.45 -20.05 12.82
CA GLU A 9 -19.05 -19.80 12.42
C GLU A 9 -18.93 -19.65 10.89
N LEU A 10 -19.49 -20.60 10.14
CA LEU A 10 -19.53 -20.55 8.69
C LEU A 10 -20.20 -19.28 8.17
N HIS A 11 -21.30 -18.86 8.78
CA HIS A 11 -22.00 -17.63 8.41
C HIS A 11 -21.09 -16.40 8.59
N VAL A 12 -20.38 -16.30 9.73
CA VAL A 12 -19.43 -15.18 9.96
C VAL A 12 -18.27 -15.21 8.95
N MET A 13 -17.74 -16.39 8.63
CA MET A 13 -16.71 -16.55 7.59
C MET A 13 -17.21 -16.05 6.22
N GLN A 14 -18.43 -16.42 5.83
CA GLN A 14 -19.04 -15.97 4.57
C GLN A 14 -19.23 -14.45 4.54
N GLN A 15 -19.71 -13.84 5.63
CA GLN A 15 -19.83 -12.38 5.75
C GLN A 15 -18.46 -11.70 5.65
N SER A 16 -17.45 -12.21 6.35
CA SER A 16 -16.08 -11.68 6.31
C SER A 16 -15.52 -11.74 4.90
N TYR A 17 -15.65 -12.89 4.22
CA TYR A 17 -15.20 -13.08 2.85
C TYR A 17 -15.86 -12.10 1.86
N ALA A 18 -17.19 -11.99 1.90
CA ALA A 18 -17.93 -11.04 1.03
C ALA A 18 -17.54 -9.59 1.31
N SER A 19 -17.36 -9.24 2.59
CA SER A 19 -16.97 -7.90 3.02
C SER A 19 -15.57 -7.51 2.54
N LEU A 20 -14.61 -8.44 2.48
CA LEU A 20 -13.28 -8.16 1.95
C LEU A 20 -13.32 -7.61 0.51
N PHE A 21 -14.10 -8.21 -0.38
CA PHE A 21 -14.25 -7.72 -1.76
C PHE A 21 -14.88 -6.33 -1.83
N SER A 22 -15.95 -6.13 -1.07
CA SER A 22 -16.68 -4.86 -1.04
C SER A 22 -15.80 -3.73 -0.48
N VAL A 23 -15.11 -3.98 0.64
CA VAL A 23 -14.23 -3.00 1.29
C VAL A 23 -13.05 -2.66 0.39
N VAL A 24 -12.36 -3.65 -0.20
CA VAL A 24 -11.24 -3.39 -1.11
C VAL A 24 -11.66 -2.52 -2.29
N ASN A 25 -12.82 -2.80 -2.91
CA ASN A 25 -13.32 -1.97 -4.00
C ASN A 25 -13.63 -0.54 -3.54
N LYS A 26 -14.29 -0.37 -2.39
CA LYS A 26 -14.60 0.95 -1.82
C LYS A 26 -13.32 1.74 -1.50
N VAL A 27 -12.33 1.09 -0.89
CA VAL A 27 -11.02 1.71 -0.57
C VAL A 27 -10.32 2.18 -1.86
N GLN A 28 -10.34 1.37 -2.92
CA GLN A 28 -9.73 1.75 -4.20
C GLN A 28 -10.43 2.98 -4.81
N VAL A 29 -11.77 2.97 -4.90
CA VAL A 29 -12.53 4.10 -5.46
C VAL A 29 -12.26 5.38 -4.69
N ARG A 30 -12.33 5.33 -3.35
CA ARG A 30 -12.08 6.50 -2.52
C ARG A 30 -10.62 6.96 -2.56
N GLY A 31 -9.68 6.02 -2.54
CA GLY A 31 -8.26 6.35 -2.68
C GLY A 31 -7.93 7.00 -4.03
N ASP A 32 -8.57 6.58 -5.12
CA ASP A 32 -8.41 7.20 -6.43
C ASP A 32 -8.87 8.67 -6.44
N GLU A 33 -9.95 9.00 -5.71
CA GLU A 33 -10.43 10.37 -5.53
C GLU A 33 -9.43 11.24 -4.75
N TYR A 34 -8.73 10.68 -3.74
CA TYR A 34 -7.73 11.39 -2.94
C TYR A 34 -6.42 11.63 -3.68
N LEU A 35 -5.95 10.64 -4.44
CA LEU A 35 -4.59 10.65 -5.00
C LEU A 35 -4.45 11.49 -6.27
N GLU A 36 -5.51 11.77 -7.01
CA GLU A 36 -5.58 12.60 -8.23
C GLU A 36 -4.59 12.22 -9.35
N MET A 37 -3.28 12.18 -9.07
CA MET A 37 -2.22 11.91 -10.05
C MET A 37 -2.05 10.42 -10.38
N LEU A 38 -2.34 9.56 -9.40
CA LEU A 38 -2.18 8.11 -9.46
C LEU A 38 -3.48 7.45 -9.04
N THR A 39 -3.81 6.32 -9.66
CA THR A 39 -4.81 5.45 -9.05
C THR A 39 -4.22 4.76 -7.81
N SER A 40 -5.05 4.35 -6.86
CA SER A 40 -4.63 3.59 -5.67
C SER A 40 -3.78 2.38 -6.03
N ARG A 41 -4.13 1.68 -7.12
CA ARG A 41 -3.33 0.54 -7.61
C ARG A 41 -1.97 0.97 -8.16
N GLN A 42 -1.89 2.08 -8.88
CA GLN A 42 -0.62 2.64 -9.36
C GLN A 42 0.26 3.09 -8.19
N HIS A 43 -0.32 3.78 -7.21
CA HIS A 43 0.37 4.20 -5.99
C HIS A 43 0.93 2.99 -5.23
N MET A 44 0.10 1.99 -4.95
CA MET A 44 0.55 0.76 -4.29
C MET A 44 1.61 -0.01 -5.10
N THR A 45 1.59 0.08 -6.44
CA THR A 45 2.64 -0.53 -7.26
C THR A 45 3.99 0.18 -7.08
N LEU A 46 4.01 1.51 -7.02
CA LEU A 46 5.24 2.27 -6.72
C LEU A 46 5.74 1.98 -5.29
N ILE A 47 4.83 1.88 -4.31
CA ILE A 47 5.16 1.48 -2.94
C ILE A 47 5.77 0.07 -2.92
N ALA A 48 5.18 -0.89 -3.63
CA ALA A 48 5.71 -2.26 -3.70
C ALA A 48 7.13 -2.30 -4.30
N ILE A 49 7.40 -1.52 -5.36
CA ILE A 49 8.75 -1.39 -5.92
C ILE A 49 9.71 -0.79 -4.90
N ALA A 50 9.29 0.25 -4.15
CA ALA A 50 10.10 0.91 -3.15
C ALA A 50 10.44 0.04 -1.93
N HIS A 51 9.61 -0.96 -1.61
CA HIS A 51 9.82 -1.91 -0.50
C HIS A 51 10.62 -3.15 -0.89
N LEU A 52 10.86 -3.37 -2.17
CA LEU A 52 11.71 -4.47 -2.63
C LEU A 52 13.17 -4.01 -2.69
N PRO A 53 14.14 -4.92 -2.39
CA PRO A 53 15.54 -4.66 -2.68
C PRO A 53 15.72 -4.30 -4.16
N THR A 54 16.59 -3.35 -4.47
CA THR A 54 16.77 -2.83 -5.85
C THR A 54 17.08 -3.94 -6.86
N GLU A 55 17.83 -4.96 -6.43
CA GLU A 55 18.18 -6.14 -7.25
C GLU A 55 17.03 -7.13 -7.45
N ASP A 56 15.95 -7.01 -6.65
CA ASP A 56 14.82 -7.95 -6.65
C ASP A 56 13.50 -7.34 -7.18
N THR A 57 13.56 -6.15 -7.77
CA THR A 57 12.38 -5.44 -8.31
C THR A 57 11.89 -6.03 -9.64
N THR A 58 11.86 -7.36 -9.73
CA THR A 58 11.36 -8.07 -10.92
C THR A 58 9.83 -8.00 -10.98
N LEU A 59 9.28 -8.15 -12.20
CA LEU A 59 7.82 -8.22 -12.40
C LEU A 59 7.15 -9.31 -11.54
N MET A 60 7.85 -10.43 -11.31
CA MET A 60 7.33 -11.53 -10.50
C MET A 60 7.24 -11.13 -9.02
N ASN A 61 8.31 -10.55 -8.47
CA ASN A 61 8.36 -10.15 -7.07
C ASN A 61 7.39 -8.99 -6.77
N ILE A 62 7.24 -8.05 -7.71
CA ILE A 62 6.23 -6.99 -7.60
C ILE A 62 4.81 -7.58 -7.59
N ALA A 63 4.53 -8.55 -8.48
CA ALA A 63 3.23 -9.22 -8.50
C ALA A 63 2.96 -9.97 -7.18
N LYS A 64 3.95 -10.69 -6.65
CA LYS A 64 3.89 -11.38 -5.35
C LYS A 64 3.65 -10.38 -4.21
N LYS A 65 4.42 -9.30 -4.14
CA LYS A 65 4.28 -8.23 -3.13
C LYS A 65 2.89 -7.60 -3.12
N LEU A 66 2.30 -7.42 -4.31
CA LEU A 66 0.94 -6.88 -4.48
C LEU A 66 -0.18 -7.92 -4.29
N GLY A 67 0.13 -9.20 -4.09
CA GLY A 67 -0.87 -10.27 -4.04
C GLY A 67 -1.70 -10.36 -5.32
N THR A 68 -1.07 -10.16 -6.50
CA THR A 68 -1.77 -10.11 -7.79
C THR A 68 -1.10 -10.97 -8.86
N THR A 69 -1.76 -11.14 -10.01
CA THR A 69 -1.19 -11.90 -11.12
C THR A 69 -0.09 -11.10 -11.83
N LYS A 70 0.89 -11.82 -12.42
CA LYS A 70 1.93 -11.25 -13.27
C LYS A 70 1.35 -10.37 -14.40
N GLN A 71 0.22 -10.78 -14.99
CA GLN A 71 -0.44 -10.03 -16.04
C GLN A 71 -0.99 -8.69 -15.53
N THR A 72 -1.61 -8.66 -14.35
CA THR A 72 -2.12 -7.43 -13.71
C THR A 72 -0.97 -6.50 -13.34
N ALA A 73 0.09 -7.01 -12.70
CA ALA A 73 1.28 -6.23 -12.39
C ALA A 73 1.92 -5.63 -13.64
N ASN A 74 2.03 -6.39 -14.73
CA ASN A 74 2.57 -5.90 -16.00
C ASN A 74 1.75 -4.74 -16.59
N LYS A 75 0.42 -4.79 -16.51
CA LYS A 75 -0.46 -3.69 -16.93
C LYS A 75 -0.22 -2.42 -16.11
N LEU A 76 -0.08 -2.56 -14.79
CA LEU A 76 0.19 -1.44 -13.88
C LEU A 76 1.57 -0.82 -14.16
N ILE A 77 2.61 -1.63 -14.29
CA ILE A 77 3.97 -1.20 -14.62
C ILE A 77 4.00 -0.51 -15.99
N SER A 78 3.35 -1.09 -17.01
CA SER A 78 3.26 -0.46 -18.34
C SER A 78 2.55 0.89 -18.29
N SER A 79 1.51 1.04 -17.47
CA SER A 79 0.82 2.31 -17.27
C SER A 79 1.71 3.35 -16.58
N LEU A 80 2.48 2.94 -15.55
CA LEU A 80 3.44 3.81 -14.86
C LEU A 80 4.61 4.20 -15.77
N ALA A 81 5.09 3.28 -16.61
CA ALA A 81 6.14 3.55 -17.59
C ALA A 81 5.68 4.59 -18.64
N LYS A 82 4.42 4.51 -19.12
CA LYS A 82 3.83 5.52 -20.01
C LYS A 82 3.76 6.92 -19.38
N LYS A 83 3.62 6.99 -18.06
CA LYS A 83 3.68 8.26 -17.29
C LYS A 83 5.12 8.71 -17.01
N GLY A 84 6.13 7.92 -17.35
CA GLY A 84 7.53 8.20 -17.05
C GLY A 84 7.93 7.96 -15.58
N TYR A 85 7.13 7.27 -14.79
CA TYR A 85 7.37 7.08 -13.35
C TYR A 85 8.23 5.87 -13.02
N VAL A 86 8.33 4.91 -13.95
CA VAL A 86 9.21 3.76 -13.84
C VAL A 86 9.89 3.49 -15.19
N HIS A 87 11.04 2.84 -15.14
CA HIS A 87 11.72 2.29 -16.32
C HIS A 87 12.27 0.89 -16.01
N THR A 88 12.67 0.19 -17.06
CA THR A 88 13.25 -1.14 -16.95
C THR A 88 14.75 -1.10 -17.09
N VAL A 89 15.45 -1.88 -16.27
CA VAL A 89 16.90 -2.06 -16.32
C VAL A 89 17.25 -3.55 -16.31
N PRO A 90 18.36 -3.97 -16.96
CA PRO A 90 18.85 -5.33 -16.83
C PRO A 90 19.17 -5.66 -15.37
N SER A 91 18.75 -6.85 -14.87
CA SER A 91 19.11 -7.27 -13.53
C SER A 91 20.62 -7.54 -13.44
N LYS A 92 21.22 -7.11 -12.33
CA LYS A 92 22.64 -7.38 -12.04
C LYS A 92 22.87 -8.81 -11.55
N LEU A 93 21.86 -9.43 -10.97
CA LEU A 93 21.93 -10.80 -10.41
C LEU A 93 21.64 -11.86 -11.47
N ASP A 94 20.67 -11.64 -12.33
CA ASP A 94 20.33 -12.56 -13.44
C ASP A 94 20.20 -11.78 -14.73
N LYS A 95 21.13 -12.01 -15.66
CA LYS A 95 21.16 -11.36 -17.00
C LYS A 95 19.90 -11.63 -17.85
N ARG A 96 19.08 -12.61 -17.48
CA ARG A 96 17.79 -12.92 -18.14
C ARG A 96 16.61 -12.19 -17.52
N ALA A 97 16.80 -11.59 -16.34
CA ALA A 97 15.77 -10.86 -15.62
C ALA A 97 15.86 -9.35 -15.91
N ILE A 98 14.72 -8.71 -15.81
CA ILE A 98 14.57 -7.26 -15.94
C ILE A 98 14.02 -6.75 -14.63
N ASN A 99 14.69 -5.75 -14.04
CA ASN A 99 14.23 -5.02 -12.88
C ASN A 99 13.47 -3.76 -13.30
N ILE A 100 12.58 -3.33 -12.46
CA ILE A 100 11.80 -2.11 -12.60
C ILE A 100 12.32 -1.11 -11.56
N GLU A 101 12.74 0.06 -11.99
CA GLU A 101 13.22 1.14 -11.13
C GLU A 101 12.30 2.34 -11.21
N ILE A 102 12.14 3.03 -10.06
CA ILE A 102 11.37 4.27 -9.98
C ILE A 102 12.26 5.41 -10.48
N THR A 103 11.75 6.18 -11.44
CA THR A 103 12.43 7.38 -11.96
C THR A 103 12.42 8.53 -10.95
N PRO A 104 13.24 9.59 -11.12
CA PRO A 104 13.13 10.81 -10.32
C PRO A 104 11.71 11.41 -10.34
N GLU A 105 11.02 11.38 -11.48
CA GLU A 105 9.63 11.83 -11.63
C GLU A 105 8.66 10.92 -10.86
N GLY A 106 8.89 9.60 -10.87
CA GLY A 106 8.13 8.64 -10.08
C GLY A 106 8.30 8.86 -8.57
N LYS A 107 9.51 9.19 -8.11
CA LYS A 107 9.77 9.55 -6.70
C LYS A 107 9.02 10.84 -6.31
N LYS A 108 9.06 11.87 -7.15
CA LYS A 108 8.28 13.10 -6.93
C LYS A 108 6.78 12.82 -6.85
N ALA A 109 6.26 11.96 -7.72
CA ALA A 109 4.86 11.56 -7.69
C ALA A 109 4.50 10.81 -6.39
N LEU A 110 5.37 9.92 -5.89
CA LEU A 110 5.19 9.26 -4.60
C LEU A 110 5.14 10.25 -3.43
N ILE A 111 6.10 11.19 -3.37
CA ILE A 111 6.16 12.22 -2.33
C ILE A 111 4.89 13.09 -2.38
N SER A 112 4.47 13.53 -3.55
CA SER A 112 3.23 14.31 -3.72
C SER A 112 1.98 13.55 -3.30
N CYS A 113 1.95 12.23 -3.45
CA CYS A 113 0.84 11.38 -3.02
C CYS A 113 0.91 11.03 -1.52
N SER A 114 2.07 11.18 -0.85
CA SER A 114 2.25 10.76 0.54
C SER A 114 1.33 11.51 1.50
N GLU A 115 1.23 12.83 1.37
CA GLU A 115 0.32 13.67 2.15
C GLU A 115 -1.13 13.21 2.00
N LYS A 116 -1.61 13.12 0.77
CA LYS A 116 -2.99 12.72 0.45
C LYS A 116 -3.31 11.31 0.92
N SER A 117 -2.37 10.39 0.77
CA SER A 117 -2.55 9.01 1.26
C SER A 117 -2.61 8.97 2.80
N THR A 118 -1.81 9.80 3.49
CA THR A 118 -1.85 9.92 4.96
C THR A 118 -3.20 10.44 5.43
N TYR A 119 -3.74 11.47 4.78
CA TYR A 119 -5.07 12.01 5.09
C TYR A 119 -6.18 11.00 4.80
N PHE A 120 -6.08 10.28 3.68
CA PHE A 120 -7.00 9.21 3.37
C PHE A 120 -7.00 8.11 4.44
N LEU A 121 -5.82 7.72 4.96
CA LEU A 121 -5.71 6.75 6.05
C LEU A 121 -6.32 7.27 7.35
N ALA A 122 -6.10 8.55 7.71
CA ALA A 122 -6.72 9.16 8.87
C ALA A 122 -8.25 9.10 8.80
N ASP A 123 -8.82 9.48 7.65
CA ASP A 123 -10.28 9.48 7.44
C ASP A 123 -10.84 8.04 7.38
N MET A 124 -10.11 7.09 6.77
CA MET A 124 -10.53 5.69 6.67
C MET A 124 -10.59 4.99 8.03
N PHE A 125 -9.66 5.31 8.92
CA PHE A 125 -9.57 4.70 10.25
C PHE A 125 -10.10 5.59 11.38
N HIS A 126 -10.82 6.67 11.06
CA HIS A 126 -11.30 7.65 12.03
C HIS A 126 -12.03 7.02 13.22
N ASP A 127 -12.91 6.05 12.99
CA ASP A 127 -13.73 5.41 14.02
C ASP A 127 -13.04 4.22 14.72
N PHE A 128 -11.78 3.94 14.41
CA PHE A 128 -11.05 2.81 14.99
C PHE A 128 -10.18 3.27 16.15
N THR A 129 -10.15 2.50 17.23
CA THR A 129 -9.13 2.62 18.27
C THR A 129 -7.78 2.07 17.76
N THR A 130 -6.68 2.44 18.41
CA THR A 130 -5.34 1.90 18.09
C THR A 130 -5.31 0.38 18.23
N ASP A 131 -5.90 -0.17 19.31
CA ASP A 131 -5.95 -1.62 19.57
C ASP A 131 -6.74 -2.38 18.48
N GLU A 132 -7.79 -1.77 17.93
CA GLU A 132 -8.56 -2.34 16.81
C GLU A 132 -7.75 -2.34 15.52
N ILE A 133 -6.98 -1.27 15.24
CA ILE A 133 -6.08 -1.21 14.08
C ILE A 133 -4.98 -2.27 14.20
N GLU A 134 -4.35 -2.42 15.36
CA GLU A 134 -3.34 -3.45 15.62
C GLU A 134 -3.93 -4.87 15.48
N THR A 135 -5.14 -5.07 16.00
CA THR A 135 -5.85 -6.35 15.86
C THR A 135 -6.17 -6.64 14.40
N PHE A 136 -6.67 -5.66 13.66
CA PHE A 136 -6.98 -5.78 12.24
C PHE A 136 -5.71 -6.12 11.43
N TRP A 137 -4.60 -5.42 11.68
CA TRP A 137 -3.31 -5.72 11.07
C TRP A 137 -2.87 -7.17 11.33
N ARG A 138 -2.92 -7.62 12.58
CA ARG A 138 -2.58 -9.00 12.96
C ARG A 138 -3.45 -10.04 12.27
N LEU A 139 -4.74 -9.73 12.04
CA LEU A 139 -5.65 -10.63 11.32
C LEU A 139 -5.35 -10.67 9.81
N LEU A 140 -5.00 -9.54 9.20
CA LEU A 140 -4.56 -9.50 7.80
C LEU A 140 -3.27 -10.32 7.58
N GLN A 141 -2.30 -10.25 8.51
CA GLN A 141 -1.09 -11.08 8.44
C GLN A 141 -1.39 -12.59 8.45
N LYS A 142 -2.44 -13.03 9.16
CA LYS A 142 -2.87 -14.44 9.09
C LYS A 142 -3.41 -14.80 7.71
N LEU A 143 -4.09 -13.88 7.04
CA LEU A 143 -4.62 -14.09 5.69
C LEU A 143 -3.52 -14.14 4.63
N TYR A 144 -2.34 -13.55 4.85
CA TYR A 144 -1.22 -13.64 3.90
C TYR A 144 -0.74 -15.09 3.65
N ARG A 145 -1.03 -16.00 4.59
CA ARG A 145 -0.52 -17.38 4.57
C ARG A 145 -1.61 -18.42 4.41
N PHE A 146 -2.82 -18.02 4.00
CA PHE A 146 -3.96 -18.94 3.95
C PHE A 146 -3.80 -20.07 2.90
N ASP A 147 -3.01 -19.83 1.85
CA ASP A 147 -2.69 -20.74 0.76
C ASP A 147 -1.37 -21.51 0.95
N GLY A 148 -0.68 -21.28 2.07
CA GLY A 148 0.62 -21.89 2.37
C GLY A 148 1.81 -21.21 1.72
N GLU A 149 1.60 -20.14 0.94
CA GLU A 149 2.68 -19.31 0.41
C GLU A 149 3.06 -18.21 1.41
N GLU A 150 4.36 -17.91 1.52
CA GLU A 150 4.81 -16.74 2.26
C GLU A 150 4.64 -15.48 1.39
N GLN A 151 3.82 -14.56 1.85
CA GLN A 151 3.70 -13.22 1.27
C GLN A 151 4.34 -12.23 2.24
N ASP A 152 5.38 -11.53 1.78
CA ASP A 152 5.96 -10.44 2.52
C ASP A 152 5.01 -9.24 2.49
N GLY A 153 4.59 -8.77 3.65
CA GLY A 153 3.79 -7.56 3.79
C GLY A 153 4.59 -6.28 3.51
N PHE A 154 4.14 -5.17 4.06
CA PHE A 154 4.77 -3.85 3.93
C PHE A 154 5.36 -3.39 5.27
N GLU A 155 5.86 -4.33 6.08
CA GLU A 155 6.40 -4.07 7.42
C GLU A 155 7.76 -3.37 7.41
N GLU A 156 8.57 -3.62 6.36
CA GLU A 156 9.88 -3.01 6.22
C GLU A 156 9.77 -1.57 5.71
N LYS A 157 10.74 -0.74 6.10
CA LYS A 157 10.82 0.63 5.58
C LYS A 157 11.13 0.62 4.09
N ALA A 158 10.47 1.49 3.33
CA ALA A 158 10.73 1.65 1.91
C ALA A 158 12.19 2.07 1.64
N HIS A 159 12.84 1.45 0.66
CA HIS A 159 14.21 1.74 0.24
C HIS A 159 14.30 2.96 -0.71
N LEU A 160 13.60 4.05 -0.40
CA LEU A 160 13.71 5.29 -1.16
C LEU A 160 14.95 6.05 -0.68
N LYS A 161 15.99 6.10 -1.53
CA LYS A 161 17.12 7.01 -1.30
C LYS A 161 16.65 8.42 -1.63
N VAL A 162 16.54 9.25 -0.59
CA VAL A 162 16.29 10.69 -0.71
C VAL A 162 17.63 11.40 -0.56
N GLU A 163 17.91 12.39 -1.40
CA GLU A 163 19.13 13.19 -1.29
C GLU A 163 19.10 14.06 -0.02
N ASP A 164 20.24 14.26 0.65
CA ASP A 164 20.37 14.93 1.96
C ASP A 164 19.70 16.31 2.04
N GLN A 165 19.68 17.08 0.94
CA GLN A 165 19.00 18.38 0.90
C GLN A 165 17.46 18.29 0.93
N ALA A 166 16.89 17.17 0.50
CA ALA A 166 15.46 16.93 0.54
C ALA A 166 14.98 16.50 1.95
N GLN A 167 15.89 15.99 2.79
CA GLN A 167 15.55 15.50 4.12
C GLN A 167 15.05 16.62 5.04
N PHE A 168 15.70 17.78 5.07
CA PHE A 168 15.28 18.92 5.91
C PHE A 168 13.92 19.50 5.51
N ILE A 169 13.63 19.53 4.19
CA ILE A 169 12.31 19.95 3.68
C ILE A 169 11.24 18.91 4.05
N LEU A 170 11.60 17.65 4.09
CA LEU A 170 10.70 16.56 4.48
C LEU A 170 10.34 16.63 5.97
N ASP A 171 11.28 16.98 6.85
CA ASP A 171 11.03 17.04 8.30
C ASP A 171 9.97 18.12 8.65
N ASP A 172 10.09 19.36 8.11
CA ASP A 172 9.08 20.42 8.30
C ASP A 172 7.72 20.08 7.64
N TYR A 173 7.78 19.34 6.53
CA TYR A 173 6.61 18.85 5.82
C TYR A 173 5.92 17.72 6.58
N GLU A 174 6.69 16.82 7.21
CA GLU A 174 6.17 15.74 8.05
C GLU A 174 5.41 16.27 9.28
N GLU A 175 5.90 17.33 9.95
CA GLU A 175 5.19 17.93 11.08
C GLU A 175 3.80 18.44 10.68
N LYS A 176 3.68 19.14 9.55
CA LYS A 176 2.39 19.63 9.03
C LYS A 176 1.43 18.50 8.68
N ILE A 177 1.94 17.47 8.02
CA ILE A 177 1.14 16.28 7.66
C ILE A 177 0.64 15.58 8.93
N MET A 178 1.51 15.41 9.94
CA MET A 178 1.14 14.75 11.19
C MET A 178 0.16 15.57 12.02
N ALA A 179 0.25 16.88 12.01
CA ALA A 179 -0.73 17.76 12.66
C ALA A 179 -2.13 17.60 12.02
N GLU A 180 -2.21 17.66 10.69
CA GLU A 180 -3.48 17.46 9.99
C GLU A 180 -3.99 16.00 10.11
N PHE A 181 -3.09 15.00 10.08
CA PHE A 181 -3.43 13.60 10.36
C PHE A 181 -4.07 13.46 11.74
N SER A 182 -3.45 14.05 12.78
CA SER A 182 -3.98 14.01 14.15
C SER A 182 -5.37 14.63 14.24
N LYS A 183 -5.57 15.79 13.63
CA LYS A 183 -6.86 16.47 13.58
C LYS A 183 -7.95 15.63 12.90
N ARG A 184 -7.65 15.03 11.76
CA ARG A 184 -8.59 14.16 11.02
C ARG A 184 -8.89 12.87 11.77
N ARG A 185 -7.88 12.32 12.44
CA ARG A 185 -7.95 11.03 13.12
C ARG A 185 -8.69 11.10 14.44
N TYR A 186 -8.50 12.19 15.20
CA TYR A 186 -8.95 12.33 16.59
C TYR A 186 -9.89 13.51 16.84
N GLY A 187 -10.19 14.32 15.82
CA GLY A 187 -10.91 15.59 15.97
C GLY A 187 -10.02 16.75 16.40
N SER A 188 -10.56 17.96 16.35
CA SER A 188 -9.88 19.14 16.89
C SER A 188 -9.94 19.10 18.42
N ALA A 189 -8.84 19.45 19.09
CA ALA A 189 -8.78 19.53 20.55
C ALA A 189 -9.72 20.61 21.15
N ASP A 190 -10.41 21.38 20.30
CA ASP A 190 -11.31 22.48 20.67
C ASP A 190 -12.81 22.06 20.70
N ASP A 191 -13.13 20.78 20.49
CA ASP A 191 -14.52 20.26 20.48
C ASP A 191 -14.94 19.56 21.79
N GLU A 192 -14.19 19.75 22.90
CA GLU A 192 -14.58 19.31 24.27
C GLU A 192 -15.04 20.46 25.15
#